data_9f880f30cddab50b3bb80e56297a1edb
#
_entry.id   9f880f30cddab50b3bb80e56297a1edb
#
_cell.length_a   1.000
_cell.length_b   1.000
_cell.length_c   1.000
_cell.angle_alpha   90.00
_cell.angle_beta   90.00
_cell.angle_gamma   90.00
#
_symmetry.space_group_name_H-M   'P 1'
#
loop_
_entity.id
_entity.type
_entity.pdbx_description
1 polymer ?
#
loop_
_entity_poly.entity_id
_entity_poly.type
_entity_poly.pdbx_seq_one_letter_code
_entity_poly.pdbx_strand_id
1 'polypeptide(L)'
;MSWAHYLLQVNIYLVIFYCFYKLLLDKETYFVLNRVYLVASALFSLAIPFLRFELFSEKVVSDELYISVSELNNVVSNYAILPQTQDQYDWGRLIVIIYLVGAFIYLLNFIYQLFAINQLFSKAENNHAFSFFNRKAVADHLPERATVDLHEDIHIKQLHTVDVIFFELIGIITWFNPVIYLFKKSIKNIHEYLADEAAAEFQGDKEMYSLLLLSHAFGVKPNNLTNGFLTKSMIKK
;
A
#
# COMPACT_ATOMS: atom_id res chain seq x y z
N MET A 1 27.13 1.46 -2.66
CA MET A 1 26.01 0.53 -2.49
C MET A 1 25.45 0.21 -3.86
N SER A 2 25.29 -1.08 -4.24
CA SER A 2 24.65 -1.40 -5.51
C SER A 2 23.15 -1.12 -5.41
N TRP A 3 22.49 -0.73 -6.50
CA TRP A 3 21.06 -0.48 -6.53
C TRP A 3 20.22 -1.72 -6.09
N ALA A 4 20.72 -2.92 -6.40
CA ALA A 4 20.07 -4.17 -5.98
C ALA A 4 20.11 -4.35 -4.45
N HIS A 5 21.20 -3.96 -3.81
CA HIS A 5 21.32 -4.00 -2.35
C HIS A 5 20.40 -2.99 -1.68
N TYR A 6 20.27 -1.79 -2.26
CA TYR A 6 19.31 -0.79 -1.81
C TYR A 6 17.86 -1.32 -1.89
N LEU A 7 17.46 -1.87 -3.04
CA LEU A 7 16.13 -2.45 -3.21
C LEU A 7 15.87 -3.59 -2.23
N LEU A 8 16.84 -4.47 -2.00
CA LEU A 8 16.70 -5.56 -1.04
C LEU A 8 16.43 -5.02 0.37
N GLN A 9 17.19 -4.02 0.82
CA GLN A 9 17.00 -3.41 2.14
C GLN A 9 15.63 -2.75 2.27
N VAL A 10 15.20 -1.94 1.28
CA VAL A 10 13.87 -1.33 1.26
C VAL A 10 12.78 -2.38 1.42
N ASN A 11 12.87 -3.49 0.68
CA ASN A 11 11.88 -4.56 0.76
C ASN A 11 11.85 -5.25 2.12
N ILE A 12 13.00 -5.48 2.75
CA ILE A 12 13.10 -6.04 4.09
C ILE A 12 12.46 -5.09 5.11
N TYR A 13 12.77 -3.79 5.05
CA TYR A 13 12.18 -2.81 5.98
C TYR A 13 10.65 -2.69 5.81
N LEU A 14 10.14 -2.70 4.57
CA LEU A 14 8.70 -2.73 4.33
C LEU A 14 8.04 -3.95 4.99
N VAL A 15 8.64 -5.13 4.88
CA VAL A 15 8.11 -6.34 5.54
C VAL A 15 8.11 -6.19 7.05
N ILE A 16 9.23 -5.75 7.65
CA ILE A 16 9.36 -5.60 9.11
C ILE A 16 8.32 -4.61 9.64
N PHE A 17 8.22 -3.42 9.03
CA PHE A 17 7.29 -2.39 9.48
C PHE A 17 5.82 -2.82 9.29
N TYR A 18 5.51 -3.53 8.20
CA TYR A 18 4.16 -4.03 8.02
C TYR A 18 3.79 -5.13 9.04
N CYS A 19 4.73 -6.03 9.35
CA CYS A 19 4.51 -7.03 10.40
C CYS A 19 4.25 -6.35 11.75
N PHE A 20 5.01 -5.31 12.09
CA PHE A 20 4.79 -4.53 13.31
C PHE A 20 3.39 -3.89 13.31
N TYR A 21 2.98 -3.24 12.22
CA TYR A 21 1.64 -2.70 12.06
C TYR A 21 0.57 -3.78 12.30
N LYS A 22 0.70 -4.91 11.63
CA LYS A 22 -0.29 -5.99 11.67
C LYS A 22 -0.44 -6.63 13.04
N LEU A 23 0.65 -6.71 13.81
CA LEU A 23 0.65 -7.32 15.14
C LEU A 23 0.15 -6.38 16.23
N LEU A 24 0.45 -5.08 16.15
CA LEU A 24 0.23 -4.14 17.24
C LEU A 24 -0.85 -3.10 16.96
N LEU A 25 -0.98 -2.62 15.72
CA LEU A 25 -1.82 -1.47 15.40
C LEU A 25 -3.12 -1.80 14.64
N ASP A 26 -3.13 -2.87 13.87
CA ASP A 26 -4.25 -3.22 12.97
C ASP A 26 -5.59 -3.41 13.69
N LYS A 27 -5.56 -3.76 14.98
CA LYS A 27 -6.76 -3.97 15.80
C LYS A 27 -7.19 -2.75 16.60
N GLU A 28 -6.36 -1.70 16.61
CA GLU A 28 -6.61 -0.48 17.35
C GLU A 28 -7.50 0.47 16.54
N THR A 29 -8.40 1.15 17.24
CA THR A 29 -9.36 2.10 16.64
C THR A 29 -8.78 3.50 16.43
N TYR A 30 -7.48 3.71 16.64
CA TYR A 30 -6.80 4.98 16.42
C TYR A 30 -6.44 5.16 14.94
N PHE A 31 -7.45 5.35 14.07
CA PHE A 31 -7.29 5.35 12.62
C PHE A 31 -6.30 6.41 12.11
N VAL A 32 -6.30 7.62 12.70
CA VAL A 32 -5.34 8.68 12.34
C VAL A 32 -3.91 8.25 12.62
N LEU A 33 -3.64 7.64 13.78
CA LEU A 33 -2.32 7.15 14.16
C LEU A 33 -1.88 6.01 13.24
N ASN A 34 -2.79 5.08 12.95
CA ASN A 34 -2.55 3.97 12.03
C ASN A 34 -2.17 4.46 10.63
N ARG A 35 -2.85 5.50 10.13
CA ARG A 35 -2.53 6.16 8.86
C ARG A 35 -1.13 6.76 8.87
N VAL A 36 -0.82 7.58 9.89
CA VAL A 36 0.49 8.21 10.03
C VAL A 36 1.58 7.15 10.12
N TYR A 37 1.36 6.08 10.88
CA TYR A 37 2.32 4.98 10.98
C TYR A 37 2.60 4.33 9.62
N LEU A 38 1.56 3.96 8.84
CA LEU A 38 1.75 3.31 7.54
C LEU A 38 2.51 4.20 6.56
N VAL A 39 2.17 5.48 6.47
CA VAL A 39 2.85 6.42 5.58
C VAL A 39 4.30 6.65 6.04
N ALA A 40 4.51 6.92 7.33
CA ALA A 40 5.84 7.16 7.89
C ALA A 40 6.74 5.92 7.75
N SER A 41 6.23 4.72 8.05
CA SER A 41 6.99 3.47 7.95
C SER A 41 7.43 3.18 6.51
N ALA A 42 6.59 3.47 5.51
CA ALA A 42 6.96 3.34 4.11
C ALA A 42 8.04 4.37 3.71
N LEU A 43 7.93 5.63 4.17
CA LEU A 43 8.98 6.65 3.98
C LEU A 43 10.29 6.25 4.64
N PHE A 44 10.25 5.76 5.88
CA PHE A 44 11.45 5.28 6.58
C PHE A 44 12.09 4.08 5.88
N SER A 45 11.27 3.17 5.33
CA SER A 45 11.80 2.04 4.53
C SER A 45 12.63 2.50 3.34
N LEU A 46 12.25 3.63 2.72
CA LEU A 46 13.00 4.23 1.62
C LEU A 46 14.22 5.03 2.11
N ALA A 47 14.11 5.70 3.26
CA ALA A 47 15.14 6.61 3.78
C ALA A 47 16.29 5.89 4.50
N ILE A 48 15.99 4.86 5.31
CA ILE A 48 16.99 4.17 6.14
C ILE A 48 18.22 3.68 5.36
N PRO A 49 18.09 3.10 4.14
CA PRO A 49 19.26 2.63 3.41
C PRO A 49 20.23 3.76 2.97
N PHE A 50 19.78 5.02 2.95
CA PHE A 50 20.65 6.18 2.69
C PHE A 50 21.37 6.65 3.95
N LEU A 51 20.82 6.36 5.14
CA LEU A 51 21.43 6.68 6.40
C LEU A 51 22.55 5.66 6.67
N ARG A 52 23.76 5.96 6.26
CA ARG A 52 24.94 5.16 6.61
C ARG A 52 25.25 5.39 8.08
N PHE A 53 24.68 4.58 8.95
CA PHE A 53 25.12 4.54 10.35
C PHE A 53 26.48 3.84 10.40
N GLU A 54 27.57 4.61 10.37
CA GLU A 54 28.94 4.10 10.58
C GLU A 54 29.10 3.46 11.97
N LEU A 55 28.11 3.67 12.86
CA LEU A 55 28.08 3.11 14.21
C LEU A 55 28.08 1.57 14.26
N PHE A 56 27.70 0.89 13.17
CA PHE A 56 27.77 -0.57 13.04
C PHE A 56 28.81 -1.05 12.02
N SER A 57 29.67 -0.16 11.57
CA SER A 57 30.82 -0.51 10.77
C SER A 57 31.97 -1.01 11.65
N GLU A 58 31.69 -1.81 12.65
CA GLU A 58 32.74 -2.68 13.17
C GLU A 58 33.03 -3.71 12.10
N LYS A 59 34.30 -3.76 11.71
CA LYS A 59 34.93 -4.81 10.92
C LYS A 59 34.82 -6.15 11.66
N VAL A 60 33.61 -6.72 11.68
CA VAL A 60 33.37 -8.02 12.36
C VAL A 60 33.81 -9.19 11.49
N VAL A 61 34.09 -8.94 10.22
CA VAL A 61 34.82 -9.93 9.43
C VAL A 61 36.29 -9.58 9.59
N SER A 62 36.99 -10.30 10.45
CA SER A 62 38.41 -10.14 10.61
C SER A 62 39.08 -10.17 9.23
N ASP A 63 39.99 -9.23 9.00
CA ASP A 63 40.79 -9.17 7.75
C ASP A 63 41.40 -10.54 7.41
N GLU A 64 41.66 -11.37 8.43
CA GLU A 64 42.12 -12.78 8.30
C GLU A 64 41.13 -13.69 7.55
N LEU A 65 39.81 -13.54 7.78
CA LEU A 65 38.82 -14.37 7.07
C LEU A 65 38.70 -13.94 5.59
N TYR A 66 38.78 -12.62 5.34
CA TYR A 66 38.77 -12.08 3.98
C TYR A 66 40.01 -12.50 3.19
N ILE A 67 41.19 -12.49 3.81
CA ILE A 67 42.45 -12.96 3.22
C ILE A 67 42.37 -14.44 2.93
N SER A 68 41.89 -15.27 3.86
CA SER A 68 41.74 -16.71 3.69
C SER A 68 40.77 -17.10 2.57
N VAL A 69 39.64 -16.36 2.44
CA VAL A 69 38.66 -16.60 1.37
C VAL A 69 39.21 -16.13 0.01
N SER A 70 39.95 -15.03 -0.05
CA SER A 70 40.58 -14.54 -1.29
C SER A 70 41.70 -15.42 -1.75
N GLU A 71 42.52 -15.98 -0.85
CA GLU A 71 43.57 -16.96 -1.17
C GLU A 71 42.96 -18.28 -1.67
N LEU A 72 41.89 -18.80 -1.01
CA LEU A 72 41.17 -19.96 -1.49
C LEU A 72 40.60 -19.77 -2.88
N ASN A 73 40.01 -18.60 -3.15
CA ASN A 73 39.45 -18.27 -4.46
C ASN A 73 40.55 -18.16 -5.53
N ASN A 74 41.73 -17.61 -5.21
CA ASN A 74 42.88 -17.57 -6.10
C ASN A 74 43.46 -18.97 -6.37
N VAL A 75 43.52 -19.80 -5.36
CA VAL A 75 43.96 -21.22 -5.50
C VAL A 75 42.97 -21.96 -6.40
N VAL A 76 41.68 -21.87 -6.13
CA VAL A 76 40.65 -22.54 -6.94
C VAL A 76 40.62 -22.01 -8.38
N SER A 77 40.78 -20.71 -8.61
CA SER A 77 40.85 -20.15 -9.96
C SER A 77 42.11 -20.52 -10.74
N ASN A 78 43.25 -20.73 -10.07
CA ASN A 78 44.48 -21.14 -10.70
C ASN A 78 44.51 -22.66 -11.04
N TYR A 79 43.77 -23.49 -10.31
CA TYR A 79 43.64 -24.92 -10.62
C TYR A 79 42.45 -25.25 -11.53
N ALA A 80 41.47 -24.37 -11.62
CA ALA A 80 40.35 -24.48 -12.55
C ALA A 80 40.77 -23.91 -13.92
N ILE A 81 41.66 -24.64 -14.65
CA ILE A 81 41.78 -24.46 -16.10
C ILE A 81 40.54 -25.08 -16.74
N LEU A 82 39.41 -24.48 -16.49
CA LEU A 82 38.24 -24.72 -17.29
C LEU A 82 38.34 -23.83 -18.54
N PRO A 83 38.13 -24.39 -19.75
CA PRO A 83 38.07 -23.56 -20.93
C PRO A 83 36.99 -22.50 -20.67
N GLN A 84 37.37 -21.23 -20.73
CA GLN A 84 36.38 -20.12 -20.76
C GLN A 84 35.54 -20.32 -22.03
N THR A 85 34.45 -21.04 -21.88
CA THR A 85 33.38 -21.01 -22.87
C THR A 85 32.81 -19.62 -22.81
N GLN A 86 32.99 -18.89 -23.85
CA GLN A 86 32.71 -17.45 -24.06
C GLN A 86 31.20 -17.10 -24.05
N ASP A 87 30.34 -18.06 -23.64
CA ASP A 87 28.89 -17.92 -23.54
C ASP A 87 28.44 -18.07 -22.09
N GLN A 88 29.02 -17.28 -21.19
CA GLN A 88 28.46 -17.22 -19.85
C GLN A 88 27.22 -16.33 -19.91
N TYR A 89 26.04 -16.96 -19.93
CA TYR A 89 24.76 -16.27 -19.79
C TYR A 89 24.83 -15.33 -18.57
N ASP A 90 24.71 -14.05 -18.82
CA ASP A 90 24.71 -13.02 -17.76
C ASP A 90 23.34 -13.02 -17.06
N TRP A 91 23.18 -13.91 -16.12
CA TRP A 91 21.98 -14.02 -15.30
C TRP A 91 21.63 -12.71 -14.59
N GLY A 92 22.65 -11.92 -14.24
CA GLY A 92 22.46 -10.60 -13.64
C GLY A 92 21.73 -9.65 -14.57
N ARG A 93 22.14 -9.62 -15.84
CA ARG A 93 21.47 -8.79 -16.87
C ARG A 93 20.02 -9.25 -17.10
N LEU A 94 19.77 -10.56 -17.12
CA LEU A 94 18.43 -11.11 -17.30
C LEU A 94 17.50 -10.70 -16.16
N ILE A 95 17.96 -10.80 -14.89
CA ILE A 95 17.19 -10.37 -13.72
C ILE A 95 16.85 -8.88 -13.80
N VAL A 96 17.82 -8.03 -14.20
CA VAL A 96 17.58 -6.58 -14.38
C VAL A 96 16.51 -6.32 -15.43
N ILE A 97 16.57 -7.01 -16.56
CA ILE A 97 15.59 -6.85 -17.64
C ILE A 97 14.20 -7.26 -17.15
N ILE A 98 14.06 -8.41 -16.50
CA ILE A 98 12.77 -8.86 -15.93
C ILE A 98 12.22 -7.82 -14.95
N TYR A 99 13.08 -7.29 -14.06
CA TYR A 99 12.69 -6.25 -13.11
C TYR A 99 12.18 -5.00 -13.81
N LEU A 100 12.90 -4.49 -14.81
CA LEU A 100 12.52 -3.29 -15.55
C LEU A 100 11.22 -3.48 -16.35
N VAL A 101 11.05 -4.65 -16.98
CA VAL A 101 9.80 -4.98 -17.71
C VAL A 101 8.62 -5.00 -16.74
N GLY A 102 8.75 -5.64 -15.58
CA GLY A 102 7.70 -5.67 -14.57
C GLY A 102 7.36 -4.27 -14.04
N ALA A 103 8.36 -3.45 -13.72
CA ALA A 103 8.16 -2.06 -13.29
C ALA A 103 7.48 -1.22 -14.39
N PHE A 104 7.86 -1.41 -15.65
CA PHE A 104 7.26 -0.71 -16.78
C PHE A 104 5.78 -1.09 -16.99
N ILE A 105 5.47 -2.38 -16.92
CA ILE A 105 4.06 -2.85 -17.00
C ILE A 105 3.24 -2.25 -15.87
N TYR A 106 3.80 -2.21 -14.66
CA TYR A 106 3.11 -1.64 -13.51
C TYR A 106 2.87 -0.13 -13.66
N LEU A 107 3.86 0.59 -14.19
CA LEU A 107 3.76 2.01 -14.52
C LEU A 107 2.67 2.28 -15.56
N LEU A 108 2.63 1.50 -16.65
CA LEU A 108 1.59 1.63 -17.67
C LEU A 108 0.20 1.39 -17.09
N ASN A 109 0.04 0.37 -16.23
CA ASN A 109 -1.22 0.11 -15.55
C ASN A 109 -1.63 1.27 -14.65
N PHE A 110 -0.70 1.87 -13.90
CA PHE A 110 -0.97 3.05 -13.09
C PHE A 110 -1.43 4.24 -13.93
N ILE A 111 -0.75 4.53 -15.04
CA ILE A 111 -1.14 5.59 -15.97
C ILE A 111 -2.53 5.32 -16.55
N TYR A 112 -2.80 4.08 -16.95
CA TYR A 112 -4.13 3.69 -17.43
C TYR A 112 -5.23 3.93 -16.39
N GLN A 113 -4.99 3.59 -15.11
CA GLN A 113 -5.93 3.86 -14.02
C GLN A 113 -6.21 5.35 -13.84
N LEU A 114 -5.19 6.22 -13.95
CA LEU A 114 -5.38 7.67 -13.88
C LEU A 114 -6.25 8.20 -15.02
N PHE A 115 -6.06 7.69 -16.25
CA PHE A 115 -6.93 8.04 -17.37
C PHE A 115 -8.35 7.51 -17.19
N ALA A 116 -8.52 6.29 -16.69
CA ALA A 116 -9.83 5.69 -16.43
C ALA A 116 -10.63 6.50 -15.40
N ILE A 117 -9.99 7.01 -14.35
CA ILE A 117 -10.63 7.90 -13.36
C ILE A 117 -11.17 9.18 -14.04
N ASN A 118 -10.39 9.78 -14.93
CA ASN A 118 -10.84 10.99 -15.64
C ASN A 118 -12.05 10.71 -16.54
N GLN A 119 -12.10 9.53 -17.19
CA GLN A 119 -13.27 9.10 -17.94
C GLN A 119 -14.50 8.85 -17.04
N LEU A 120 -14.26 8.33 -15.81
CA LEU A 120 -15.33 8.08 -14.85
C LEU A 120 -16.06 9.38 -14.47
N PHE A 121 -15.32 10.46 -14.25
CA PHE A 121 -15.91 11.80 -14.01
C PHE A 121 -16.71 12.32 -15.19
N SER A 122 -16.33 11.97 -16.41
CA SER A 122 -17.06 12.38 -17.63
C SER A 122 -18.38 11.62 -17.83
N LYS A 123 -18.52 10.43 -17.22
CA LYS A 123 -19.69 9.56 -17.31
C LYS A 123 -20.53 9.55 -16.03
N ALA A 124 -20.39 10.57 -15.17
CA ALA A 124 -20.90 10.62 -13.81
C ALA A 124 -22.44 10.70 -13.66
N GLU A 125 -23.23 10.23 -14.63
CA GLU A 125 -24.68 9.99 -14.46
C GLU A 125 -24.99 8.69 -13.70
N ASN A 126 -23.98 7.94 -13.22
CA ASN A 126 -24.14 6.63 -12.63
C ASN A 126 -24.36 6.71 -11.11
N ASN A 127 -25.14 5.74 -10.60
CA ASN A 127 -25.57 5.45 -9.22
C ASN A 127 -24.48 5.40 -8.14
N HIS A 128 -23.34 6.03 -8.34
CA HIS A 128 -22.18 5.92 -7.44
C HIS A 128 -21.73 7.28 -6.94
N ALA A 129 -21.17 7.29 -5.73
CA ALA A 129 -20.41 8.39 -5.21
C ALA A 129 -18.92 8.02 -5.25
N PHE A 130 -18.07 8.96 -5.60
CA PHE A 130 -16.63 8.82 -5.52
C PHE A 130 -15.95 10.19 -5.54
N SER A 131 -14.74 10.23 -4.99
CA SER A 131 -13.89 11.41 -4.98
C SER A 131 -12.47 11.09 -5.44
N PHE A 132 -11.81 12.08 -6.04
CA PHE A 132 -10.43 11.99 -6.45
C PHE A 132 -9.78 13.37 -6.45
N PHE A 133 -8.70 13.55 -5.68
CA PHE A 133 -8.09 14.85 -5.40
C PHE A 133 -9.13 15.87 -4.88
N ASN A 134 -9.39 16.91 -5.64
CA ASN A 134 -10.30 18.00 -5.31
C ASN A 134 -11.64 17.92 -6.07
N ARG A 135 -11.94 16.76 -6.66
CA ARG A 135 -13.17 16.51 -7.40
C ARG A 135 -13.97 15.41 -6.72
N LYS A 136 -15.30 15.61 -6.67
CA LYS A 136 -16.23 14.56 -6.26
C LYS A 136 -17.37 14.45 -7.27
N ALA A 137 -17.95 13.29 -7.36
CA ALA A 137 -19.19 13.03 -8.06
C ALA A 137 -20.11 12.26 -7.13
N VAL A 138 -21.30 12.80 -6.87
CA VAL A 138 -22.32 12.20 -6.02
C VAL A 138 -23.63 12.23 -6.78
N ALA A 139 -24.24 11.08 -7.02
CA ALA A 139 -25.47 10.99 -7.77
C ALA A 139 -26.66 11.60 -6.98
N ASP A 140 -27.54 12.31 -7.68
CA ASP A 140 -28.63 13.09 -7.05
C ASP A 140 -29.71 12.23 -6.38
N HIS A 141 -29.87 10.98 -6.81
CA HIS A 141 -30.91 10.07 -6.34
C HIS A 141 -30.45 9.11 -5.22
N LEU A 142 -29.21 9.28 -4.71
CA LEU A 142 -28.73 8.45 -3.62
C LEU A 142 -29.52 8.74 -2.33
N PRO A 143 -29.91 7.69 -1.58
CA PRO A 143 -30.50 7.87 -0.27
C PRO A 143 -29.47 8.57 0.64
N GLU A 144 -29.96 9.50 1.46
CA GLU A 144 -29.13 10.26 2.40
C GLU A 144 -27.91 10.95 1.74
N ARG A 145 -28.14 11.55 0.59
CA ARG A 145 -27.12 12.23 -0.21
C ARG A 145 -26.19 13.14 0.60
N ALA A 146 -26.72 13.85 1.60
CA ALA A 146 -25.91 14.76 2.42
C ALA A 146 -24.82 14.01 3.21
N THR A 147 -25.13 12.84 3.74
CA THR A 147 -24.20 11.99 4.46
C THR A 147 -23.14 11.41 3.53
N VAL A 148 -23.56 10.94 2.34
CA VAL A 148 -22.64 10.43 1.31
C VAL A 148 -21.74 11.56 0.79
N ASP A 149 -22.29 12.76 0.58
CA ASP A 149 -21.53 13.92 0.14
C ASP A 149 -20.46 14.33 1.15
N LEU A 150 -20.77 14.25 2.45
CA LEU A 150 -19.81 14.49 3.52
C LEU A 150 -18.72 13.43 3.56
N HIS A 151 -19.07 12.14 3.40
CA HIS A 151 -18.09 11.06 3.33
C HIS A 151 -17.05 11.34 2.23
N GLU A 152 -17.49 11.70 1.03
CA GLU A 152 -16.59 12.07 -0.08
C GLU A 152 -15.77 13.33 0.22
N ASP A 153 -16.36 14.31 0.93
CA ASP A 153 -15.64 15.50 1.35
C ASP A 153 -14.48 15.21 2.30
N ILE A 154 -14.61 14.20 3.16
CA ILE A 154 -13.51 13.77 4.06
C ILE A 154 -12.35 13.25 3.25
N HIS A 155 -12.59 12.41 2.22
CA HIS A 155 -11.52 11.92 1.35
C HIS A 155 -10.75 13.09 0.70
N ILE A 156 -11.44 14.14 0.29
CA ILE A 156 -10.82 15.33 -0.28
C ILE A 156 -10.05 16.13 0.78
N LYS A 157 -10.70 16.46 1.88
CA LYS A 157 -10.12 17.31 2.95
C LYS A 157 -8.91 16.68 3.60
N GLN A 158 -8.94 15.36 3.77
CA GLN A 158 -7.81 14.62 4.36
C GLN A 158 -6.77 14.17 3.33
N LEU A 159 -6.93 14.53 2.05
CA LEU A 159 -5.98 14.23 0.96
C LEU A 159 -5.71 12.71 0.81
N HIS A 160 -6.71 11.86 1.01
CA HIS A 160 -6.58 10.40 0.92
C HIS A 160 -6.00 9.93 -0.43
N THR A 161 -6.32 10.66 -1.51
CA THR A 161 -5.78 10.39 -2.85
C THR A 161 -4.24 10.48 -2.89
N VAL A 162 -3.64 11.38 -2.11
CA VAL A 162 -2.17 11.54 -2.06
C VAL A 162 -1.51 10.28 -1.49
N ASP A 163 -2.07 9.72 -0.41
CA ASP A 163 -1.57 8.48 0.17
C ASP A 163 -1.68 7.31 -0.82
N VAL A 164 -2.82 7.22 -1.53
CA VAL A 164 -3.01 6.16 -2.54
C VAL A 164 -1.95 6.26 -3.64
N ILE A 165 -1.74 7.47 -4.18
CA ILE A 165 -0.71 7.69 -5.23
C ILE A 165 0.68 7.39 -4.69
N PHE A 166 1.00 7.81 -3.47
CA PHE A 166 2.28 7.51 -2.84
C PHE A 166 2.56 6.00 -2.78
N PHE A 167 1.59 5.20 -2.33
CA PHE A 167 1.74 3.75 -2.30
C PHE A 167 1.73 3.11 -3.70
N GLU A 168 1.06 3.70 -4.68
CA GLU A 168 1.15 3.25 -6.09
C GLU A 168 2.56 3.47 -6.64
N LEU A 169 3.19 4.62 -6.37
CA LEU A 169 4.57 4.91 -6.80
C LEU A 169 5.59 3.97 -6.16
N ILE A 170 5.46 3.69 -4.85
CA ILE A 170 6.30 2.67 -4.19
C ILE A 170 6.06 1.30 -4.83
N GLY A 171 4.81 0.98 -5.15
CA GLY A 171 4.43 -0.28 -5.79
C GLY A 171 5.05 -0.47 -7.19
N ILE A 172 5.32 0.59 -7.94
CA ILE A 172 6.05 0.51 -9.23
C ILE A 172 7.48 0.02 -8.99
N ILE A 173 8.14 0.54 -7.94
CA ILE A 173 9.52 0.19 -7.61
C ILE A 173 9.62 -1.20 -6.97
N THR A 174 8.64 -1.55 -6.14
CA THR A 174 8.62 -2.80 -5.35
C THR A 174 7.53 -3.77 -5.83
N TRP A 175 7.20 -3.77 -7.12
CA TRP A 175 6.08 -4.49 -7.71
C TRP A 175 6.06 -6.00 -7.41
N PHE A 176 7.24 -6.59 -7.22
CA PHE A 176 7.41 -8.01 -6.89
C PHE A 176 7.21 -8.33 -5.39
N ASN A 177 7.12 -7.30 -4.52
CA ASN A 177 6.93 -7.49 -3.08
C ASN A 177 5.43 -7.59 -2.74
N PRO A 178 4.93 -8.73 -2.23
CA PRO A 178 3.52 -8.87 -1.89
C PRO A 178 3.09 -7.93 -0.76
N VAL A 179 4.01 -7.49 0.10
CA VAL A 179 3.69 -6.65 1.27
C VAL A 179 3.21 -5.26 0.86
N ILE A 180 3.67 -4.71 -0.28
CA ILE A 180 3.18 -3.40 -0.74
C ILE A 180 1.67 -3.40 -1.04
N TYR A 181 1.13 -4.52 -1.54
CA TYR A 181 -0.31 -4.66 -1.78
C TYR A 181 -1.10 -4.70 -0.47
N LEU A 182 -0.49 -5.25 0.59
CA LEU A 182 -1.08 -5.23 1.92
C LEU A 182 -1.10 -3.81 2.51
N PHE A 183 -0.02 -3.03 2.34
CA PHE A 183 0.00 -1.60 2.69
C PHE A 183 -1.13 -0.84 1.98
N LYS A 184 -1.26 -1.02 0.65
CA LYS A 184 -2.31 -0.38 -0.16
C LYS A 184 -3.71 -0.74 0.34
N LYS A 185 -3.94 -1.99 0.70
CA LYS A 185 -5.21 -2.44 1.25
C LYS A 185 -5.48 -1.82 2.63
N SER A 186 -4.48 -1.84 3.52
CA SER A 186 -4.63 -1.31 4.87
C SER A 186 -4.87 0.20 4.87
N ILE A 187 -4.14 0.97 4.06
CA ILE A 187 -4.34 2.43 3.99
C ILE A 187 -5.73 2.78 3.44
N LYS A 188 -6.21 2.07 2.41
CA LYS A 188 -7.56 2.27 1.89
C LYS A 188 -8.62 1.97 2.95
N ASN A 189 -8.49 0.87 3.68
CA ASN A 189 -9.43 0.54 4.76
C ASN A 189 -9.45 1.64 5.85
N ILE A 190 -8.28 2.19 6.21
CA ILE A 190 -8.21 3.29 7.19
C ILE A 190 -8.90 4.55 6.65
N HIS A 191 -8.74 4.85 5.37
CA HIS A 191 -9.43 5.98 4.74
C HIS A 191 -10.95 5.84 4.82
N GLU A 192 -11.48 4.63 4.56
CA GLU A 192 -12.91 4.36 4.70
C GLU A 192 -13.35 4.52 6.16
N TYR A 193 -12.62 3.98 7.13
CA TYR A 193 -12.97 4.14 8.54
C TYR A 193 -13.00 5.61 9.00
N LEU A 194 -12.07 6.44 8.53
CA LEU A 194 -12.04 7.87 8.85
C LEU A 194 -13.20 8.64 8.20
N ALA A 195 -13.56 8.28 6.97
CA ALA A 195 -14.68 8.89 6.28
C ALA A 195 -16.03 8.45 6.88
N ASP A 196 -16.15 7.15 7.21
CA ASP A 196 -17.33 6.56 7.85
C ASP A 196 -17.55 7.12 9.26
N GLU A 197 -16.50 7.30 10.05
CA GLU A 197 -16.57 7.89 11.39
C GLU A 197 -17.15 9.30 11.33
N ALA A 198 -16.64 10.15 10.42
CA ALA A 198 -17.11 11.51 10.26
C ALA A 198 -18.55 11.57 9.72
N ALA A 199 -18.92 10.69 8.78
CA ALA A 199 -20.27 10.60 8.25
C ALA A 199 -21.27 10.12 9.31
N ALA A 200 -20.88 9.15 10.15
CA ALA A 200 -21.70 8.67 11.26
C ALA A 200 -21.93 9.75 12.34
N GLU A 201 -20.90 10.54 12.64
CA GLU A 201 -21.02 11.67 13.58
C GLU A 201 -21.96 12.76 13.03
N PHE A 202 -21.90 13.05 11.73
CA PHE A 202 -22.77 14.02 11.09
C PHE A 202 -24.23 13.60 11.13
N GLN A 203 -24.53 12.34 10.90
CA GLN A 203 -25.90 11.82 10.94
C GLN A 203 -26.48 11.81 12.35
N GLY A 204 -25.62 11.82 13.39
CA GLY A 204 -26.04 11.83 14.80
C GLY A 204 -26.59 10.50 15.31
N ASP A 205 -26.85 9.54 14.44
CA ASP A 205 -27.35 8.18 14.75
C ASP A 205 -26.48 7.13 14.05
N LYS A 206 -25.60 6.52 14.83
CA LYS A 206 -24.67 5.47 14.34
C LYS A 206 -25.39 4.21 13.86
N GLU A 207 -26.58 3.92 14.41
CA GLU A 207 -27.36 2.76 13.98
C GLU A 207 -27.95 3.01 12.60
N MET A 208 -28.51 4.19 12.36
CA MET A 208 -29.01 4.59 11.03
C MET A 208 -27.90 4.61 9.98
N TYR A 209 -26.70 5.11 10.32
CA TYR A 209 -25.56 5.08 9.40
C TYR A 209 -25.13 3.64 9.07
N SER A 210 -25.07 2.76 10.05
CA SER A 210 -24.76 1.34 9.83
C SER A 210 -25.79 0.67 8.92
N LEU A 211 -27.06 1.01 9.05
CA LEU A 211 -28.13 0.53 8.17
C LEU A 211 -28.00 1.07 6.74
N LEU A 212 -27.58 2.34 6.59
CA LEU A 212 -27.30 2.93 5.28
C LEU A 212 -26.18 2.16 4.57
N LEU A 213 -25.04 1.94 5.24
CA LEU A 213 -23.92 1.15 4.70
C LEU A 213 -24.37 -0.27 4.31
N LEU A 214 -25.16 -0.92 5.16
CA LEU A 214 -25.67 -2.25 4.90
C LEU A 214 -26.61 -2.25 3.68
N SER A 215 -27.47 -1.25 3.56
CA SER A 215 -28.39 -1.12 2.43
C SER A 215 -27.64 -0.93 1.10
N HIS A 216 -26.55 -0.17 1.11
CA HIS A 216 -25.68 0.01 -0.06
C HIS A 216 -24.95 -1.29 -0.42
N ALA A 217 -24.39 -1.99 0.57
CA ALA A 217 -23.64 -3.23 0.36
C ALA A 217 -24.50 -4.37 -0.20
N PHE A 218 -25.77 -4.44 0.23
CA PHE A 218 -26.69 -5.51 -0.19
C PHE A 218 -27.74 -5.09 -1.21
N GLY A 219 -27.78 -3.83 -1.62
CA GLY A 219 -28.78 -3.28 -2.55
C GLY A 219 -30.22 -3.34 -2.00
N VAL A 220 -30.38 -3.44 -0.69
CA VAL A 220 -31.69 -3.57 -0.01
C VAL A 220 -32.07 -2.24 0.63
N LYS A 221 -33.27 -1.73 0.32
CA LYS A 221 -33.77 -0.54 1.00
C LYS A 221 -34.02 -0.84 2.48
N PRO A 222 -33.59 0.05 3.41
CA PRO A 222 -33.90 -0.08 4.82
C PRO A 222 -35.42 -0.15 5.01
N ASN A 223 -35.92 -1.23 5.58
CA ASN A 223 -37.33 -1.38 5.90
C ASN A 223 -37.50 -1.50 7.41
N ASN A 224 -38.49 -0.82 8.00
CA ASN A 224 -38.75 -0.81 9.43
C ASN A 224 -38.92 -2.23 10.04
N LEU A 225 -39.18 -3.23 9.20
CA LEU A 225 -39.30 -4.66 9.61
C LEU A 225 -37.92 -5.36 9.74
N THR A 226 -36.85 -4.84 9.16
CA THR A 226 -35.49 -5.41 9.26
C THR A 226 -34.76 -4.98 10.53
N ASN A 227 -35.18 -3.87 11.17
CA ASN A 227 -34.56 -3.34 12.39
C ASN A 227 -34.61 -4.32 13.58
N GLY A 228 -35.59 -5.21 13.64
CA GLY A 228 -35.76 -6.17 14.76
C GLY A 228 -34.80 -7.37 14.71
N PHE A 229 -34.33 -7.77 13.54
CA PHE A 229 -33.52 -9.00 13.38
C PHE A 229 -31.98 -8.75 13.36
N LEU A 230 -31.54 -7.61 12.89
CA LEU A 230 -30.11 -7.30 12.73
C LEU A 230 -29.47 -6.68 13.98
N THR A 231 -30.25 -5.97 14.80
CA THR A 231 -29.75 -5.23 15.97
C THR A 231 -29.25 -6.13 17.10
N LYS A 232 -29.67 -7.39 17.20
CA LYS A 232 -29.29 -8.31 18.31
C LYS A 232 -28.12 -9.25 18.01
N SER A 233 -27.77 -9.48 16.78
CA SER A 233 -26.83 -10.57 16.42
C SER A 233 -25.41 -10.09 16.06
N MET A 234 -25.20 -8.86 15.60
CA MET A 234 -23.89 -8.41 15.09
C MET A 234 -23.11 -7.47 16.01
N ILE A 235 -23.71 -6.98 17.10
CA ILE A 235 -23.05 -6.09 18.08
C ILE A 235 -22.37 -6.87 19.22
N LYS A 236 -22.39 -8.21 19.19
CA LYS A 236 -21.76 -9.08 20.20
C LYS A 236 -20.53 -9.79 19.67
N LYS A 237 -19.56 -9.04 19.10
CA LYS A 237 -18.17 -9.52 19.02
C LYS A 237 -17.23 -8.34 19.09
#